data_8bd1d4723ebcf5a9b662351befac4878
#
_entry.id   8bd1d4723ebcf5a9b662351befac4878
#
_cell.length_a   1.000
_cell.length_b   1.000
_cell.length_c   1.000
_cell.angle_alpha   90.00
_cell.angle_beta   90.00
_cell.angle_gamma   90.00
#
_symmetry.space_group_name_H-M   'P 1'
#
loop_
_entity.id
_entity.type
_entity.pdbx_description
1 polymer ?
#
loop_
_entity_poly.entity_id
_entity_poly.type
_entity_poly.pdbx_seq_one_letter_code
_entity_poly.pdbx_strand_id
1 'polypeptide(L)'
;MNVLATVVIMFTLFFTLNGWIAAVCLLAIALGIGLQCTMMFGKAGQEFMQTYFDTQEKMSASAVQYVRGMPVVKIFGQSIRSFRQFNKEIEAYKTYALKVCDTYQPGMVVFMVLLNSIVTFILPVGLLILSGQPQNIAFAAVYLFFIILGPGVATPIYKLTFLGSSTKEIDEGVTRLDR
;
A
#
# COMPACT_ATOMS: atom_id res chain seq x y z
N MET A 1 -8.73 11.01 -11.62
CA MET A 1 -8.71 10.82 -13.08
C MET A 1 -7.31 10.88 -13.70
N ASN A 2 -6.44 11.77 -13.26
CA ASN A 2 -5.07 11.91 -13.84
C ASN A 2 -4.14 10.71 -13.63
N VAL A 3 -4.32 9.92 -12.58
CA VAL A 3 -3.41 8.79 -12.25
C VAL A 3 -3.53 7.66 -13.27
N LEU A 4 -4.76 7.26 -13.62
CA LEU A 4 -5.01 6.23 -14.65
C LEU A 4 -4.48 6.68 -16.02
N ALA A 5 -4.73 7.93 -16.40
CA ALA A 5 -4.22 8.48 -17.65
C ALA A 5 -2.68 8.46 -17.69
N THR A 6 -2.02 8.82 -16.59
CA THR A 6 -0.55 8.79 -16.50
C THR A 6 -0.01 7.37 -16.67
N VAL A 7 -0.62 6.38 -16.02
CA VAL A 7 -0.24 4.97 -16.16
C VAL A 7 -0.41 4.50 -17.60
N VAL A 8 -1.57 4.77 -18.21
CA VAL A 8 -1.84 4.36 -19.61
C VAL A 8 -0.85 5.01 -20.58
N ILE A 9 -0.59 6.31 -20.45
CA ILE A 9 0.37 7.02 -21.30
C ILE A 9 1.78 6.44 -21.14
N MET A 10 2.22 6.19 -19.91
CA MET A 10 3.52 5.60 -19.62
C MET A 10 3.67 4.20 -20.25
N PHE A 11 2.65 3.35 -20.09
CA PHE A 11 2.66 2.01 -20.70
C PHE A 11 2.66 2.07 -22.23
N THR A 12 1.88 2.97 -22.81
CA THR A 12 1.84 3.15 -24.27
C THR A 12 3.19 3.59 -24.80
N LEU A 13 3.83 4.57 -24.15
CA LEU A 13 5.16 5.04 -24.51
C LEU A 13 6.21 3.92 -24.40
N PHE A 14 6.18 3.16 -23.30
CA PHE A 14 7.12 2.05 -23.11
C PHE A 14 6.96 0.98 -24.19
N PHE A 15 5.74 0.63 -24.54
CA PHE A 15 5.46 -0.38 -25.56
C PHE A 15 5.85 0.06 -26.98
N THR A 16 5.63 1.34 -27.30
CA THR A 16 5.99 1.88 -28.64
C THR A 16 7.49 2.06 -28.85
N LEU A 17 8.26 2.32 -27.77
CA LEU A 17 9.69 2.58 -27.85
C LEU A 17 10.51 1.27 -27.93
N ASN A 18 10.26 0.29 -27.08
CA ASN A 18 10.94 -1.00 -27.13
C ASN A 18 10.17 -2.08 -26.34
N GLY A 19 9.62 -3.07 -27.07
CA GLY A 19 8.77 -4.11 -26.48
C GLY A 19 9.48 -5.01 -25.45
N TRP A 20 10.79 -5.28 -25.61
CA TRP A 20 11.54 -6.12 -24.69
C TRP A 20 11.75 -5.46 -23.31
N ILE A 21 12.15 -4.19 -23.30
CA ILE A 21 12.33 -3.45 -22.05
C ILE A 21 10.98 -3.24 -21.38
N ALA A 22 9.94 -2.93 -22.15
CA ALA A 22 8.57 -2.82 -21.63
C ALA A 22 8.09 -4.11 -21.00
N ALA A 23 8.36 -5.28 -21.60
CA ALA A 23 7.99 -6.59 -21.06
C ALA A 23 8.66 -6.87 -19.69
N VAL A 24 9.93 -6.54 -19.54
CA VAL A 24 10.67 -6.70 -18.27
C VAL A 24 10.06 -5.80 -17.18
N CYS A 25 9.76 -4.54 -17.49
CA CYS A 25 9.10 -3.63 -16.56
C CYS A 25 7.70 -4.12 -16.15
N LEU A 26 6.90 -4.56 -17.12
CA LEU A 26 5.57 -5.12 -16.88
C LEU A 26 5.62 -6.34 -15.97
N LEU A 27 6.57 -7.22 -16.19
CA LEU A 27 6.74 -8.43 -15.39
C LEU A 27 7.11 -8.08 -13.94
N ALA A 28 8.05 -7.15 -13.74
CA ALA A 28 8.43 -6.68 -12.40
C ALA A 28 7.24 -6.03 -11.66
N ILE A 29 6.45 -5.19 -12.35
CA ILE A 29 5.27 -4.55 -11.79
C ILE A 29 4.18 -5.58 -11.48
N ALA A 30 3.92 -6.53 -12.39
CA ALA A 30 2.91 -7.57 -12.20
C ALA A 30 3.26 -8.48 -11.01
N LEU A 31 4.53 -8.84 -10.84
CA LEU A 31 5.00 -9.59 -9.68
C LEU A 31 4.80 -8.80 -8.38
N GLY A 32 5.14 -7.51 -8.37
CA GLY A 32 4.96 -6.64 -7.20
C GLY A 32 3.49 -6.50 -6.82
N ILE A 33 2.62 -6.21 -7.79
CA ILE A 33 1.17 -6.10 -7.57
C ILE A 33 0.58 -7.45 -7.14
N GLY A 34 0.98 -8.55 -7.77
CA GLY A 34 0.53 -9.90 -7.42
C GLY A 34 0.84 -10.26 -5.98
N LEU A 35 2.06 -10.02 -5.52
CA LEU A 35 2.47 -10.19 -4.14
C LEU A 35 1.65 -9.33 -3.17
N GLN A 36 1.44 -8.07 -3.51
CA GLN A 36 0.63 -7.14 -2.69
C GLN A 36 -0.83 -7.57 -2.62
N CYS A 37 -1.42 -7.99 -3.75
CA CYS A 37 -2.79 -8.47 -3.81
C CYS A 37 -3.00 -9.74 -2.98
N THR A 38 -2.12 -10.72 -3.05
CA THR A 38 -2.25 -11.95 -2.27
C THR A 38 -2.20 -11.69 -0.76
N MET A 39 -1.38 -10.74 -0.30
CA MET A 39 -1.32 -10.36 1.10
C MET A 39 -2.56 -9.58 1.56
N MET A 40 -3.08 -8.68 0.73
CA MET A 40 -4.15 -7.75 1.10
C MET A 40 -5.55 -8.35 0.91
N PHE A 41 -5.74 -9.25 -0.09
CA PHE A 41 -7.04 -9.82 -0.44
C PHE A 41 -7.21 -11.28 0.01
N GLY A 42 -6.18 -11.89 0.62
CA GLY A 42 -6.28 -13.22 1.22
C GLY A 42 -7.32 -13.24 2.35
N LYS A 43 -8.05 -14.36 2.52
CA LYS A 43 -9.07 -14.51 3.58
C LYS A 43 -8.50 -14.19 4.98
N ALA A 44 -7.29 -14.66 5.27
CA ALA A 44 -6.60 -14.38 6.53
C ALA A 44 -6.32 -12.88 6.71
N GLY A 45 -5.99 -12.15 5.63
CA GLY A 45 -5.77 -10.71 5.67
C GLY A 45 -7.05 -9.91 5.95
N GLN A 46 -8.17 -10.35 5.39
CA GLN A 46 -9.46 -9.70 5.61
C GLN A 46 -9.95 -9.88 7.05
N GLU A 47 -9.92 -11.10 7.59
CA GLU A 47 -10.29 -11.38 8.99
C GLU A 47 -9.40 -10.62 9.98
N PHE A 48 -8.12 -10.52 9.65
CA PHE A 48 -7.15 -9.81 10.49
C PHE A 48 -7.39 -8.30 10.50
N MET A 49 -7.69 -7.71 9.35
CA MET A 49 -8.01 -6.29 9.22
C MET A 49 -9.35 -5.96 9.89
N GLN A 50 -10.35 -6.85 9.76
CA GLN A 50 -11.63 -6.70 10.44
C GLN A 50 -11.47 -6.67 11.97
N THR A 51 -10.67 -7.60 12.52
CA THR A 51 -10.36 -7.62 13.95
C THR A 51 -9.64 -6.35 14.41
N TYR A 52 -8.77 -5.79 13.58
CA TYR A 52 -8.10 -4.52 13.85
C TYR A 52 -9.10 -3.36 13.95
N PHE A 53 -10.02 -3.23 12.98
CA PHE A 53 -11.04 -2.18 13.00
C PHE A 53 -12.02 -2.35 14.17
N ASP A 54 -12.42 -3.57 14.50
CA ASP A 54 -13.28 -3.85 15.66
C ASP A 54 -12.61 -3.44 16.98
N THR A 55 -11.30 -3.68 17.10
CA THR A 55 -10.55 -3.28 18.29
C THR A 55 -10.38 -1.76 18.38
N GLN A 56 -10.20 -1.10 17.24
CA GLN A 56 -10.16 0.37 17.15
C GLN A 56 -11.50 0.99 17.55
N GLU A 57 -12.61 0.41 17.09
CA GLU A 57 -13.96 0.86 17.44
C GLU A 57 -14.23 0.72 18.94
N LYS A 58 -13.90 -0.42 19.52
CA LYS A 58 -14.02 -0.66 20.98
C LYS A 58 -13.21 0.35 21.79
N MET A 59 -11.98 0.62 21.38
CA MET A 59 -11.13 1.64 22.02
C MET A 59 -11.77 3.03 21.91
N SER A 60 -12.26 3.41 20.74
CA SER A 60 -12.91 4.70 20.50
C SER A 60 -14.20 4.86 21.31
N ALA A 61 -15.04 3.82 21.36
CA ALA A 61 -16.25 3.80 22.17
C ALA A 61 -15.94 3.94 23.67
N SER A 62 -14.93 3.21 24.17
CA SER A 62 -14.46 3.30 25.53
C SER A 62 -13.91 4.70 25.87
N ALA A 63 -13.20 5.34 24.93
CA ALA A 63 -12.72 6.72 25.08
C ALA A 63 -13.86 7.72 25.23
N VAL A 64 -14.89 7.62 24.38
CA VAL A 64 -16.08 8.47 24.45
C VAL A 64 -16.83 8.25 25.76
N GLN A 65 -17.02 7.00 26.17
CA GLN A 65 -17.66 6.67 27.46
C GLN A 65 -16.86 7.22 28.65
N TYR A 66 -15.54 7.11 28.60
CA TYR A 66 -14.66 7.63 29.65
C TYR A 66 -14.80 9.16 29.76
N VAL A 67 -14.74 9.89 28.64
CA VAL A 67 -14.88 11.36 28.64
C VAL A 67 -16.26 11.80 29.11
N ARG A 68 -17.33 11.18 28.63
CA ARG A 68 -18.71 11.49 29.03
C ARG A 68 -19.00 11.13 30.49
N GLY A 69 -18.38 10.05 30.99
CA GLY A 69 -18.54 9.60 32.36
C GLY A 69 -17.68 10.34 33.38
N MET A 70 -16.69 11.13 32.96
CA MET A 70 -15.77 11.84 33.84
C MET A 70 -16.45 12.70 34.93
N PRO A 71 -17.51 13.50 34.64
CA PRO A 71 -18.18 14.26 35.67
C PRO A 71 -18.81 13.41 36.77
N VAL A 72 -19.44 12.31 36.38
CA VAL A 72 -20.09 11.35 37.29
C VAL A 72 -19.06 10.59 38.12
N VAL A 73 -17.98 10.15 37.46
CA VAL A 73 -16.87 9.44 38.09
C VAL A 73 -16.18 10.29 39.16
N LYS A 74 -16.04 11.61 38.95
CA LYS A 74 -15.47 12.53 39.94
C LYS A 74 -16.33 12.65 41.18
N ILE A 75 -17.65 12.60 41.02
CA ILE A 75 -18.58 12.72 42.14
C ILE A 75 -18.63 11.45 43.00
N PHE A 76 -18.58 10.28 42.37
CA PHE A 76 -18.73 8.96 43.02
C PHE A 76 -17.42 8.20 43.30
N GLY A 77 -16.25 8.77 43.01
CA GLY A 77 -14.95 8.20 43.30
C GLY A 77 -14.57 6.92 42.54
N GLN A 78 -15.36 6.56 41.50
CA GLN A 78 -15.13 5.32 40.71
C GLN A 78 -14.16 5.49 39.51
N SER A 79 -13.28 6.47 39.55
CA SER A 79 -12.35 6.80 38.45
C SER A 79 -11.41 5.64 38.07
N ILE A 80 -10.98 4.84 39.04
CA ILE A 80 -9.99 3.78 38.83
C ILE A 80 -10.55 2.65 37.93
N ARG A 81 -11.83 2.29 38.09
CA ARG A 81 -12.43 1.18 37.32
C ARG A 81 -12.66 1.55 35.85
N SER A 82 -13.18 2.75 35.59
CA SER A 82 -13.40 3.25 34.22
C SER A 82 -12.07 3.47 33.48
N PHE A 83 -11.06 4.00 34.19
CA PHE A 83 -9.72 4.17 33.64
C PHE A 83 -9.06 2.81 33.31
N ARG A 84 -9.23 1.81 34.17
CA ARG A 84 -8.68 0.46 33.94
C ARG A 84 -9.28 -0.21 32.72
N GLN A 85 -10.58 -0.07 32.49
CA GLN A 85 -11.25 -0.60 31.30
C GLN A 85 -10.73 0.08 30.03
N PHE A 86 -10.69 1.41 30.01
CA PHE A 86 -10.16 2.17 28.88
C PHE A 86 -8.69 1.82 28.57
N ASN A 87 -7.85 1.71 29.59
CA ASN A 87 -6.46 1.29 29.44
C ASN A 87 -6.32 -0.12 28.84
N LYS A 88 -7.21 -1.04 29.22
CA LYS A 88 -7.25 -2.39 28.66
C LYS A 88 -7.57 -2.38 27.16
N GLU A 89 -8.52 -1.56 26.73
CA GLU A 89 -8.86 -1.41 25.30
C GLU A 89 -7.72 -0.76 24.49
N ILE A 90 -7.01 0.21 25.09
CA ILE A 90 -5.82 0.81 24.47
C ILE A 90 -4.72 -0.23 24.26
N GLU A 91 -4.42 -1.05 25.27
CA GLU A 91 -3.39 -2.09 25.16
C GLU A 91 -3.78 -3.19 24.18
N ALA A 92 -5.06 -3.55 24.11
CA ALA A 92 -5.57 -4.47 23.11
C ALA A 92 -5.39 -3.90 21.69
N TYR A 93 -5.81 -2.66 21.45
CA TYR A 93 -5.64 -1.98 20.17
C TYR A 93 -4.16 -1.88 19.78
N LYS A 94 -3.30 -1.44 20.70
CA LYS A 94 -1.85 -1.36 20.49
C LYS A 94 -1.26 -2.71 20.06
N THR A 95 -1.64 -3.79 20.73
CA THR A 95 -1.15 -5.13 20.41
C THR A 95 -1.55 -5.55 19.01
N TYR A 96 -2.80 -5.31 18.63
CA TYR A 96 -3.28 -5.60 17.28
C TYR A 96 -2.65 -4.68 16.23
N ALA A 97 -2.50 -3.38 16.50
CA ALA A 97 -1.86 -2.43 15.61
C ALA A 97 -0.40 -2.82 15.30
N LEU A 98 0.36 -3.20 16.32
CA LEU A 98 1.73 -3.69 16.12
C LEU A 98 1.76 -4.98 15.29
N LYS A 99 0.84 -5.90 15.55
CA LYS A 99 0.75 -7.15 14.80
C LYS A 99 0.35 -6.92 13.33
N VAL A 100 -0.52 -5.94 13.05
CA VAL A 100 -0.83 -5.50 11.68
C VAL A 100 0.43 -4.96 11.00
N CYS A 101 1.16 -4.08 11.65
CA CYS A 101 2.41 -3.54 11.12
C CYS A 101 3.41 -4.66 10.80
N ASP A 102 3.68 -5.56 11.74
CA ASP A 102 4.64 -6.66 11.54
C ASP A 102 4.22 -7.61 10.40
N THR A 103 2.92 -7.83 10.22
CA THR A 103 2.41 -8.74 9.19
C THR A 103 2.45 -8.11 7.80
N TYR A 104 2.08 -6.83 7.66
CA TYR A 104 1.95 -6.16 6.36
C TYR A 104 3.21 -5.42 5.93
N GLN A 105 4.04 -4.96 6.87
CA GLN A 105 5.25 -4.19 6.59
C GLN A 105 6.23 -4.92 5.65
N PRO A 106 6.57 -6.22 5.84
CA PRO A 106 7.50 -6.90 4.94
C PRO A 106 7.01 -6.92 3.50
N GLY A 107 5.73 -7.24 3.28
CA GLY A 107 5.15 -7.25 1.94
C GLY A 107 5.14 -5.88 1.27
N MET A 108 4.81 -4.83 2.03
CA MET A 108 4.84 -3.46 1.55
C MET A 108 6.26 -3.00 1.21
N VAL A 109 7.26 -3.36 2.02
CA VAL A 109 8.66 -3.06 1.76
C VAL A 109 9.14 -3.75 0.49
N VAL A 110 8.86 -5.06 0.31
CA VAL A 110 9.21 -5.80 -0.92
C VAL A 110 8.55 -5.17 -2.14
N PHE A 111 7.28 -4.82 -2.07
CA PHE A 111 6.57 -4.12 -3.14
C PHE A 111 7.22 -2.77 -3.48
N MET A 112 7.54 -1.96 -2.48
CA MET A 112 8.23 -0.68 -2.67
C MET A 112 9.61 -0.86 -3.31
N VAL A 113 10.38 -1.83 -2.84
CA VAL A 113 11.72 -2.12 -3.39
C VAL A 113 11.59 -2.55 -4.84
N LEU A 114 10.69 -3.47 -5.18
CA LEU A 114 10.48 -3.91 -6.56
C LEU A 114 10.10 -2.76 -7.49
N LEU A 115 9.19 -1.89 -7.09
CA LEU A 115 8.78 -0.73 -7.90
C LEU A 115 9.91 0.29 -8.08
N ASN A 116 10.67 0.58 -7.04
CA ASN A 116 11.77 1.54 -7.11
C ASN A 116 13.01 0.95 -7.80
N SER A 117 13.14 -0.37 -7.84
CA SER A 117 14.25 -1.07 -8.50
C SER A 117 14.05 -1.28 -10.01
N ILE A 118 12.99 -0.72 -10.61
CA ILE A 118 12.73 -0.83 -12.06
C ILE A 118 13.97 -0.44 -12.88
N VAL A 119 14.64 0.65 -12.52
CA VAL A 119 15.88 1.09 -13.17
C VAL A 119 16.98 0.05 -13.03
N THR A 120 17.10 -0.58 -11.87
CA THR A 120 18.09 -1.64 -11.63
C THR A 120 17.88 -2.85 -12.53
N PHE A 121 16.63 -3.18 -12.86
CA PHE A 121 16.32 -4.25 -13.81
C PHE A 121 16.53 -3.85 -15.28
N ILE A 122 16.23 -2.59 -15.62
CA ILE A 122 16.42 -2.06 -16.97
C ILE A 122 17.91 -1.95 -17.32
N LEU A 123 18.77 -1.58 -16.38
CA LEU A 123 20.20 -1.37 -16.59
C LEU A 123 20.90 -2.57 -17.24
N PRO A 124 20.89 -3.79 -16.65
CA PRO A 124 21.59 -4.93 -17.23
C PRO A 124 20.98 -5.39 -18.56
N VAL A 125 19.66 -5.37 -18.68
CA VAL A 125 18.96 -5.77 -19.91
C VAL A 125 19.30 -4.82 -21.07
N GLY A 126 19.26 -3.52 -20.82
CA GLY A 126 19.61 -2.53 -21.85
C GLY A 126 21.07 -2.58 -22.26
N LEU A 127 22.00 -2.82 -21.32
CA LEU A 127 23.43 -3.01 -21.62
C LEU A 127 23.68 -4.26 -22.44
N LEU A 128 23.02 -5.37 -22.15
CA LEU A 128 23.14 -6.62 -22.94
C LEU A 128 22.66 -6.41 -24.39
N ILE A 129 21.55 -5.71 -24.58
CA ILE A 129 21.04 -5.41 -25.92
C ILE A 129 22.00 -4.46 -26.66
N LEU A 130 22.51 -3.44 -25.97
CA LEU A 130 23.43 -2.46 -26.55
C LEU A 130 24.79 -3.09 -26.91
N SER A 131 25.28 -4.05 -26.13
CA SER A 131 26.52 -4.79 -26.44
C SER A 131 26.42 -5.62 -27.69
N GLY A 132 25.21 -6.10 -28.04
CA GLY A 132 24.94 -6.84 -29.29
C GLY A 132 24.83 -5.94 -30.52
N GLN A 133 24.55 -4.64 -30.34
CA GLN A 133 24.36 -3.66 -31.44
C GLN A 133 24.95 -2.27 -31.06
N PRO A 134 26.27 -2.13 -30.95
CA PRO A 134 26.90 -0.93 -30.40
C PRO A 134 26.71 0.35 -31.24
N GLN A 135 26.32 0.23 -32.49
CA GLN A 135 26.13 1.37 -33.40
C GLN A 135 24.67 1.91 -33.46
N ASN A 136 23.78 1.31 -32.67
CA ASN A 136 22.37 1.73 -32.70
C ASN A 136 22.11 2.92 -31.74
N ILE A 137 22.45 4.13 -32.23
CA ILE A 137 22.27 5.39 -31.49
C ILE A 137 20.79 5.60 -31.09
N ALA A 138 19.86 5.18 -31.94
CA ALA A 138 18.43 5.28 -31.63
C ALA A 138 18.05 4.45 -30.41
N PHE A 139 18.57 3.22 -30.30
CA PHE A 139 18.35 2.39 -29.11
C PHE A 139 18.98 2.99 -27.85
N ALA A 140 20.20 3.54 -27.95
CA ALA A 140 20.85 4.20 -26.82
C ALA A 140 20.04 5.40 -26.30
N ALA A 141 19.46 6.21 -27.18
CA ALA A 141 18.60 7.31 -26.80
C ALA A 141 17.32 6.84 -26.10
N VAL A 142 16.65 5.80 -26.62
CA VAL A 142 15.48 5.17 -26.01
C VAL A 142 15.82 4.61 -24.64
N TYR A 143 16.94 3.93 -24.52
CA TYR A 143 17.40 3.36 -23.27
C TYR A 143 17.65 4.40 -22.17
N LEU A 144 18.30 5.54 -22.50
CA LEU A 144 18.45 6.67 -21.58
C LEU A 144 17.09 7.24 -21.16
N PHE A 145 16.14 7.33 -22.09
CA PHE A 145 14.79 7.78 -21.80
C PHE A 145 14.07 6.87 -20.78
N PHE A 146 14.23 5.55 -20.89
CA PHE A 146 13.70 4.60 -19.92
C PHE A 146 14.35 4.73 -18.53
N ILE A 147 15.64 4.99 -18.46
CA ILE A 147 16.34 5.22 -17.18
C ILE A 147 15.79 6.46 -16.47
N ILE A 148 15.53 7.53 -17.22
CA ILE A 148 15.04 8.80 -16.67
C ILE A 148 13.57 8.70 -16.24
N LEU A 149 12.72 8.08 -17.07
CA LEU A 149 11.28 7.99 -16.82
C LEU A 149 10.87 6.80 -15.92
N GLY A 150 11.69 5.74 -15.87
CA GLY A 150 11.37 4.53 -15.11
C GLY A 150 10.95 4.77 -13.67
N PRO A 151 11.67 5.56 -12.88
CA PRO A 151 11.29 5.89 -11.51
C PRO A 151 9.94 6.62 -11.41
N GLY A 152 9.58 7.39 -12.46
CA GLY A 152 8.32 8.12 -12.52
C GLY A 152 7.07 7.23 -12.52
N VAL A 153 7.20 5.98 -12.93
CA VAL A 153 6.08 5.00 -12.95
C VAL A 153 5.67 4.56 -11.56
N ALA A 154 6.57 4.55 -10.60
CA ALA A 154 6.30 4.10 -9.24
C ALA A 154 5.21 4.95 -8.55
N THR A 155 5.28 6.28 -8.67
CA THR A 155 4.35 7.20 -8.02
C THR A 155 2.87 7.00 -8.39
N PRO A 156 2.49 6.91 -9.70
CA PRO A 156 1.12 6.59 -10.09
C PRO A 156 0.63 5.24 -9.58
N ILE A 157 1.49 4.22 -9.56
CA ILE A 157 1.14 2.88 -9.08
C ILE A 157 0.87 2.90 -7.58
N TYR A 158 1.68 3.59 -6.79
CA TYR A 158 1.41 3.79 -5.35
C TYR A 158 0.07 4.46 -5.11
N LYS A 159 -0.26 5.52 -5.86
CA LYS A 159 -1.54 6.20 -5.74
C LYS A 159 -2.72 5.30 -6.07
N LEU A 160 -2.60 4.44 -7.08
CA LEU A 160 -3.65 3.46 -7.41
C LEU A 160 -3.85 2.42 -6.29
N THR A 161 -2.76 1.92 -5.72
CA THR A 161 -2.82 0.97 -4.61
C THR A 161 -3.47 1.60 -3.38
N PHE A 162 -3.15 2.86 -3.08
CA PHE A 162 -3.75 3.60 -1.97
C PHE A 162 -5.23 3.91 -2.19
N LEU A 163 -5.65 4.24 -3.42
CA LEU A 163 -7.06 4.43 -3.75
C LEU A 163 -7.87 3.14 -3.55
N GLY A 164 -7.30 1.98 -3.90
CA GLY A 164 -7.94 0.70 -3.67
C GLY A 164 -8.15 0.36 -2.19
N SER A 165 -7.26 0.78 -1.29
CA SER A 165 -7.44 0.63 0.15
C SER A 165 -8.48 1.59 0.71
N SER A 166 -8.48 2.85 0.27
CA SER A 166 -9.42 3.87 0.73
C SER A 166 -10.87 3.57 0.30
N THR A 167 -11.09 3.00 -0.88
CA THR A 167 -12.43 2.60 -1.31
C THR A 167 -13.01 1.47 -0.45
N LYS A 168 -12.19 0.53 0.02
CA LYS A 168 -12.63 -0.51 0.95
C LYS A 168 -13.01 0.05 2.32
N GLU A 169 -12.24 0.98 2.83
CA GLU A 169 -12.50 1.65 4.10
C GLU A 169 -13.83 2.41 4.06
N ILE A 170 -14.14 3.06 2.92
CA ILE A 170 -15.43 3.73 2.69
C ILE A 170 -16.58 2.73 2.59
N ASP A 171 -16.41 1.63 1.85
CA ASP A 171 -17.43 0.59 1.66
C ASP A 171 -17.79 -0.09 2.99
N GLU A 172 -16.79 -0.38 3.81
CA GLU A 172 -16.97 -0.92 5.16
C GLU A 172 -17.66 0.11 6.09
N GLY A 173 -17.33 1.39 5.97
CA GLY A 173 -17.99 2.49 6.68
C GLY A 173 -19.47 2.61 6.31
N VAL A 174 -19.82 2.53 5.02
CA VAL A 174 -21.21 2.57 4.54
C VAL A 174 -21.98 1.35 5.01
N THR A 175 -21.41 0.15 4.91
CA THR A 175 -22.06 -1.09 5.37
C THR A 175 -22.36 -1.09 6.88
N ARG A 176 -21.58 -0.37 7.67
CA ARG A 176 -21.81 -0.20 9.11
C ARG A 176 -22.89 0.85 9.44
N LEU A 177 -23.13 1.82 8.55
CA LEU A 177 -24.21 2.80 8.71
C LEU A 177 -25.58 2.23 8.36
N ASP A 178 -25.64 1.21 7.49
CA ASP A 178 -26.87 0.52 7.08
C ASP A 178 -27.32 -0.59 8.07
N ARG A 179 -26.57 -0.82 9.14
CA ARG A 179 -26.92 -1.73 10.24
C ARG A 179 -27.36 -0.98 11.49
#